data_59700b9586b339ca3d4b5ebed8ab4edc
#
_entry.id   59700b9586b339ca3d4b5ebed8ab4edc
#
_cell.length_a   1.000
_cell.length_b   1.000
_cell.length_c   1.000
_cell.angle_alpha   90.00
_cell.angle_beta   90.00
_cell.angle_gamma   90.00
#
_symmetry.space_group_name_H-M   'P 1'
#
loop_
_entity.id
_entity.type
_entity.pdbx_description
1 polymer ?
#
loop_
_entity_poly.entity_id
_entity_poly.type
_entity_poly.pdbx_seq_one_letter_code
_entity_poly.pdbx_strand_id
1 'polypeptide(L)'
;MGDQATNSVLLSEHFDCGIELLQFRTGESLEKGVAFRGGPGGTRIEGTSEARRMELKDVIARMRSGEEAQRKRRNAERLGKTWRDSVKEGGSAYRHFRELENWIRNEGSKGNKSNGHAVVM
;
A
#
# COMPACT_ATOMS: atom_id res chain seq x y z
N MET A 1 -2.61 -0.64 -13.17
CA MET A 1 -3.30 -0.13 -11.96
C MET A 1 -3.94 -1.23 -11.12
N GLY A 2 -3.49 -2.48 -11.22
CA GLY A 2 -4.00 -3.60 -10.44
C GLY A 2 -3.59 -3.64 -8.97
N ASP A 3 -2.60 -2.84 -8.58
CA ASP A 3 -2.04 -2.77 -7.24
C ASP A 3 -2.90 -2.01 -6.21
N GLN A 4 -3.74 -1.06 -6.66
CA GLN A 4 -4.56 -0.25 -5.75
C GLN A 4 -5.55 -1.08 -4.94
N ALA A 5 -6.21 -2.05 -5.56
CA ALA A 5 -7.14 -2.92 -4.86
C ALA A 5 -6.42 -3.80 -3.82
N THR A 6 -5.24 -4.31 -4.16
CA THR A 6 -4.40 -5.08 -3.23
C THR A 6 -3.91 -4.22 -2.08
N ASN A 7 -3.47 -3.00 -2.35
CA ASN A 7 -3.00 -2.07 -1.32
C ASN A 7 -4.13 -1.64 -0.38
N SER A 8 -5.35 -1.43 -0.89
CA SER A 8 -6.49 -1.09 -0.04
C SER A 8 -6.89 -2.22 0.90
N VAL A 9 -6.84 -3.47 0.43
CA VAL A 9 -7.05 -4.66 1.27
C VAL A 9 -5.95 -4.78 2.32
N LEU A 10 -4.70 -4.59 1.93
CA LEU A 10 -3.56 -4.66 2.84
C LEU A 10 -3.71 -3.66 4.00
N LEU A 11 -4.08 -2.42 3.69
CA LEU A 11 -4.25 -1.37 4.70
C LEU A 11 -5.49 -1.56 5.57
N SER A 12 -6.59 -2.07 5.02
CA SER A 12 -7.85 -2.22 5.75
C SER A 12 -7.94 -3.52 6.52
N GLU A 13 -7.48 -4.64 5.95
CA GLU A 13 -7.64 -5.98 6.53
C GLU A 13 -6.40 -6.44 7.28
N HIS A 14 -5.23 -6.34 6.66
CA HIS A 14 -4.00 -6.85 7.26
C HIS A 14 -3.44 -5.91 8.32
N PHE A 15 -3.25 -4.65 8.00
CA PHE A 15 -2.72 -3.66 8.95
C PHE A 15 -3.79 -3.00 9.81
N ASP A 16 -5.06 -3.13 9.45
CA ASP A 16 -6.21 -2.55 10.15
C ASP A 16 -5.97 -1.06 10.50
N CYS A 17 -5.50 -0.29 9.54
CA CYS A 17 -5.22 1.13 9.71
C CYS A 17 -6.04 2.05 8.78
N GLY A 18 -6.96 1.49 8.01
CA GLY A 18 -7.83 2.21 7.10
C GLY A 18 -9.18 1.52 6.91
N ILE A 19 -10.04 2.14 6.13
CA ILE A 19 -11.30 1.57 5.67
C ILE A 19 -11.33 1.63 4.16
N GLU A 20 -11.61 0.51 3.51
CA GLU A 20 -11.69 0.44 2.06
C GLU A 20 -13.01 1.05 1.56
N LEU A 21 -12.92 1.93 0.56
CA LEU A 21 -14.08 2.49 -0.11
C LEU A 21 -14.48 1.60 -1.30
N LEU A 22 -15.43 0.69 -1.08
CA LEU A 22 -15.83 -0.32 -2.05
C LEU A 22 -16.63 0.26 -3.22
N GLN A 23 -17.48 1.26 -2.94
CA GLN A 23 -18.35 1.87 -3.98
C GLN A 23 -17.57 2.80 -4.93
N PHE A 24 -16.29 3.09 -4.64
CA PHE A 24 -15.42 3.90 -5.48
C PHE A 24 -14.53 3.10 -6.43
N ARG A 25 -14.69 1.79 -6.46
CA ARG A 25 -13.96 0.95 -7.41
C ARG A 25 -14.40 1.28 -8.84
N THR A 26 -13.43 1.33 -9.73
CA THR A 26 -13.63 1.59 -11.16
C THR A 26 -13.20 0.38 -11.99
N GLY A 27 -13.82 0.20 -13.14
CA GLY A 27 -13.55 -0.88 -14.07
C GLY A 27 -14.77 -1.76 -14.31
N GLU A 28 -15.03 -2.10 -15.55
CA GLU A 28 -16.25 -2.81 -15.99
C GLU A 28 -16.47 -4.15 -15.25
N SER A 29 -15.41 -4.84 -14.89
CA SER A 29 -15.48 -6.11 -14.15
C SER A 29 -15.72 -5.94 -12.65
N LEU A 30 -15.59 -4.72 -12.12
CA LEU A 30 -15.67 -4.44 -10.68
C LEU A 30 -16.92 -3.65 -10.30
N GLU A 31 -17.53 -2.94 -11.25
CA GLU A 31 -18.67 -2.04 -11.00
C GLU A 31 -19.98 -2.75 -10.64
N LYS A 32 -20.10 -4.04 -10.91
CA LYS A 32 -21.30 -4.83 -10.58
C LYS A 32 -21.00 -6.10 -9.80
N GLY A 33 -19.81 -6.18 -9.22
CA GLY A 33 -19.38 -7.33 -8.46
C GLY A 33 -19.79 -7.27 -6.99
N VAL A 34 -19.59 -8.38 -6.32
CA VAL A 34 -19.68 -8.47 -4.87
C VAL A 34 -18.26 -8.50 -4.31
N ALA A 35 -17.94 -7.55 -3.47
CA ALA A 35 -16.73 -7.64 -2.66
C ALA A 35 -17.02 -8.51 -1.44
N PHE A 36 -16.32 -9.64 -1.31
CA PHE A 36 -16.47 -10.55 -0.16
C PHE A 36 -15.85 -9.97 1.13
N ARG A 37 -16.12 -8.70 1.38
CA ARG A 37 -15.69 -7.94 2.55
C ARG A 37 -16.88 -7.12 3.05
N GLY A 38 -16.88 -6.80 4.33
CA GLY A 38 -17.95 -5.98 4.92
C GLY A 38 -19.09 -6.79 5.53
N GLY A 39 -18.88 -8.08 5.81
CA GLY A 39 -19.83 -8.94 6.51
C GLY A 39 -20.25 -10.20 5.73
N PRO A 40 -21.15 -11.02 6.30
CA PRO A 40 -21.65 -12.23 5.65
C PRO A 40 -22.28 -11.93 4.29
N GLY A 41 -21.86 -12.65 3.25
CA GLY A 41 -22.33 -12.45 1.88
C GLY A 41 -21.64 -11.31 1.11
N GLY A 42 -20.76 -10.55 1.78
CA GLY A 42 -20.00 -9.46 1.15
C GLY A 42 -20.81 -8.19 0.93
N THR A 43 -20.18 -7.22 0.29
CA THR A 43 -20.80 -5.92 -0.05
C THR A 43 -20.98 -5.84 -1.57
N ARG A 44 -22.21 -5.56 -2.00
CA ARG A 44 -22.49 -5.34 -3.43
C ARG A 44 -21.95 -3.97 -3.86
N ILE A 45 -21.19 -3.96 -4.93
CA ILE A 45 -20.66 -2.73 -5.53
C ILE A 45 -21.70 -2.23 -6.54
N GLU A 46 -22.36 -1.13 -6.21
CA GLU A 46 -23.35 -0.49 -7.08
C GLU A 46 -22.73 0.60 -7.96
N GLY A 47 -21.69 1.29 -7.44
CA GLY A 47 -20.96 2.32 -8.16
C GLY A 47 -21.76 3.60 -8.45
N THR A 48 -22.97 3.75 -7.89
CA THR A 48 -23.82 4.92 -8.06
C THR A 48 -23.36 6.08 -7.20
N SER A 49 -23.72 7.30 -7.58
CA SER A 49 -23.42 8.50 -6.77
C SER A 49 -24.04 8.43 -5.38
N GLU A 50 -25.21 7.83 -5.25
CA GLU A 50 -25.88 7.66 -3.97
C GLU A 50 -25.19 6.63 -3.08
N ALA A 51 -24.83 5.47 -3.64
CA ALA A 51 -24.07 4.44 -2.91
C ALA A 51 -22.72 4.99 -2.41
N ARG A 52 -22.02 5.75 -3.24
CA ARG A 52 -20.77 6.43 -2.85
C ARG A 52 -20.98 7.43 -1.71
N ARG A 53 -22.05 8.22 -1.80
CA ARG A 53 -22.38 9.19 -0.76
C ARG A 53 -22.69 8.52 0.57
N MET A 54 -23.49 7.44 0.55
CA MET A 54 -23.81 6.66 1.74
C MET A 54 -22.57 6.02 2.36
N GLU A 55 -21.72 5.43 1.55
CA GLU A 55 -20.45 4.85 2.02
C GLU A 55 -19.54 5.89 2.67
N LEU A 56 -19.38 7.07 2.05
CA LEU A 56 -18.60 8.16 2.63
C LEU A 56 -19.17 8.63 3.98
N LYS A 57 -20.48 8.79 4.10
CA LYS A 57 -21.10 9.16 5.37
C LYS A 57 -20.83 8.13 6.46
N ASP A 58 -20.97 6.85 6.14
CA ASP A 58 -20.68 5.77 7.08
C ASP A 58 -19.22 5.76 7.52
N VAL A 59 -18.30 5.81 6.56
CA VAL A 59 -16.86 5.80 6.82
C VAL A 59 -16.43 7.02 7.63
N ILE A 60 -16.91 8.20 7.31
CA ILE A 60 -16.62 9.41 8.08
C ILE A 60 -17.11 9.28 9.51
N ALA A 61 -18.33 8.79 9.71
CA ALA A 61 -18.90 8.58 11.04
C ALA A 61 -18.06 7.57 11.87
N ARG A 62 -17.67 6.45 11.25
CA ARG A 62 -16.83 5.41 11.87
C ARG A 62 -15.44 5.92 12.23
N MET A 63 -14.87 6.80 11.42
CA MET A 63 -13.51 7.33 11.63
C MET A 63 -13.45 8.56 12.54
N ARG A 64 -14.58 9.18 12.84
CA ARG A 64 -14.62 10.36 13.74
C ARG A 64 -14.41 10.00 15.20
N SER A 65 -15.04 8.94 15.65
CA SER A 65 -15.05 8.56 17.08
C SER A 65 -15.32 7.07 17.26
N GLY A 66 -15.06 6.58 18.46
CA GLY A 66 -15.30 5.20 18.84
C GLY A 66 -14.05 4.32 18.84
N GLU A 67 -14.21 3.07 19.26
CA GLU A 67 -13.10 2.13 19.41
C GLU A 67 -12.43 1.77 18.08
N GLU A 68 -13.21 1.61 17.02
CA GLU A 68 -12.69 1.31 15.69
C GLU A 68 -11.75 2.42 15.19
N ALA A 69 -12.18 3.68 15.30
CA ALA A 69 -11.38 4.83 14.91
C ALA A 69 -10.08 4.91 15.72
N GLN A 70 -10.15 4.71 17.02
CA GLN A 70 -8.98 4.73 17.90
C GLN A 70 -8.02 3.59 17.60
N ARG A 71 -8.53 2.38 17.39
CA ARG A 71 -7.72 1.21 17.03
C ARG A 71 -6.97 1.43 15.73
N LYS A 72 -7.67 1.88 14.71
CA LYS A 72 -7.08 2.14 13.38
C LYS A 72 -6.01 3.25 13.43
N ARG A 73 -6.24 4.31 14.21
CA ARG A 73 -5.24 5.36 14.42
C ARG A 73 -3.98 4.83 15.09
N ARG A 74 -4.12 4.05 16.17
CA ARG A 74 -2.97 3.41 16.83
C ARG A 74 -2.19 2.51 15.89
N ASN A 75 -2.89 1.74 15.06
CA ASN A 75 -2.26 0.86 14.07
C ASN A 75 -1.53 1.67 13.00
N ALA A 76 -2.13 2.76 12.52
CA ALA A 76 -1.49 3.66 11.55
C ALA A 76 -0.23 4.31 12.11
N GLU A 77 -0.27 4.78 13.36
CA GLU A 77 0.89 5.35 14.05
C GLU A 77 2.02 4.31 14.20
N ARG A 78 1.68 3.09 14.59
CA ARG A 78 2.62 1.98 14.72
C ARG A 78 3.26 1.63 13.38
N LEU A 79 2.46 1.52 12.33
CA LEU A 79 2.95 1.26 10.98
C LEU A 79 3.87 2.39 10.48
N GLY A 80 3.46 3.63 10.69
CA GLY A 80 4.27 4.81 10.35
C GLY A 80 5.59 4.85 11.10
N LYS A 81 5.60 4.49 12.39
CA LYS A 81 6.83 4.38 13.18
C LYS A 81 7.76 3.28 12.63
N THR A 82 7.22 2.09 12.39
CA THR A 82 7.97 0.97 11.81
C THR A 82 8.62 1.36 10.49
N TRP A 83 7.87 2.04 9.62
CA TRP A 83 8.38 2.51 8.34
C TRP A 83 9.52 3.53 8.51
N ARG A 84 9.32 4.53 9.35
CA ARG A 84 10.36 5.54 9.64
C ARG A 84 11.62 4.91 10.22
N ASP A 85 11.47 3.95 11.13
CA ASP A 85 12.62 3.26 11.73
C ASP A 85 13.36 2.37 10.72
N SER A 86 12.65 1.81 9.74
CA SER A 86 13.28 0.97 8.71
C SER A 86 14.22 1.73 7.77
N VAL A 87 13.94 3.02 7.52
CA VAL A 87 14.76 3.86 6.62
C VAL A 87 15.88 4.61 7.33
N LYS A 88 15.89 4.62 8.66
CA LYS A 88 16.99 5.19 9.45
C LYS A 88 18.23 4.32 9.39
N GLU A 89 19.38 4.90 9.71
CA GLU A 89 20.63 4.16 9.85
C GLU A 89 20.46 2.94 10.78
N GLY A 90 20.89 1.77 10.31
CA GLY A 90 20.71 0.49 11.00
C GLY A 90 19.35 -0.18 10.76
N GLY A 91 18.37 0.48 10.14
CA GLY A 91 17.08 -0.09 9.78
C GLY A 91 17.16 -1.05 8.60
N SER A 92 16.11 -1.89 8.42
CA SER A 92 16.09 -2.93 7.40
C SER A 92 16.15 -2.36 5.97
N ALA A 93 15.35 -1.35 5.66
CA ALA A 93 15.37 -0.70 4.35
C ALA A 93 16.71 0.00 4.09
N TYR A 94 17.26 0.67 5.09
CA TYR A 94 18.58 1.31 5.00
C TYR A 94 19.66 0.30 4.61
N ARG A 95 19.69 -0.87 5.27
CA ARG A 95 20.67 -1.93 4.94
C ARG A 95 20.54 -2.43 3.52
N HIS A 96 19.31 -2.70 3.05
CA HIS A 96 19.08 -3.14 1.68
C HIS A 96 19.49 -2.10 0.64
N PHE A 97 19.25 -0.82 0.91
CA PHE A 97 19.74 0.26 0.03
C PHE A 97 21.27 0.33 -0.01
N ARG A 98 21.92 0.13 1.11
CA ARG A 98 23.41 0.08 1.16
C ARG A 98 23.97 -1.14 0.43
N GLU A 99 23.32 -2.28 0.53
CA GLU A 99 23.69 -3.49 -0.22
C GLU A 99 23.53 -3.27 -1.73
N LEU A 100 22.40 -2.68 -2.15
CA LEU A 100 22.17 -2.33 -3.55
C LEU A 100 23.21 -1.33 -4.08
N GLU A 101 23.51 -0.28 -3.33
CA GLU A 101 24.53 0.70 -3.67
C GLU A 101 25.90 0.03 -3.88
N ASN A 102 26.30 -0.85 -2.97
CA ASN A 102 27.53 -1.59 -3.06
C ASN A 102 27.56 -2.51 -4.29
N TRP A 103 26.46 -3.19 -4.56
CA TRP A 103 26.33 -4.04 -5.73
C TRP A 103 26.49 -3.24 -7.04
N ILE A 104 25.78 -2.12 -7.17
CA ILE A 104 25.88 -1.23 -8.34
C ILE A 104 27.32 -0.74 -8.55
N ARG A 105 27.97 -0.34 -7.46
CA ARG A 105 29.34 0.16 -7.48
C ARG A 105 30.32 -0.91 -7.97
N ASN A 106 30.16 -2.15 -7.50
CA ASN A 106 31.02 -3.27 -7.88
C ASN A 106 30.79 -3.70 -9.32
N GLU A 107 29.55 -3.78 -9.80
CA GLU A 107 29.22 -4.13 -11.18
C GLU A 107 29.61 -3.01 -12.15
N GLY A 108 29.40 -1.77 -11.80
CA GLY A 108 29.85 -0.61 -12.59
C GLY A 108 31.38 -0.58 -12.75
N SER A 109 32.11 -0.95 -11.70
CA SER A 109 33.57 -1.07 -11.74
C SER A 109 34.05 -2.19 -12.67
N LYS A 110 33.34 -3.32 -12.75
CA LYS A 110 33.66 -4.42 -13.68
C LYS A 110 33.39 -4.03 -15.13
N GLY A 111 32.28 -3.36 -15.41
CA GLY A 111 31.93 -2.88 -16.75
C GLY A 111 32.95 -1.89 -17.30
N ASN A 112 33.49 -1.02 -16.48
CA ASN A 112 34.51 -0.05 -16.90
C ASN A 112 35.87 -0.73 -17.25
N LYS A 113 36.22 -1.82 -16.57
CA LYS A 113 37.41 -2.60 -16.89
C LYS A 113 37.29 -3.33 -18.22
N SER A 114 36.12 -3.82 -18.60
CA SER A 114 35.88 -4.49 -19.87
C SER A 114 35.90 -3.50 -21.05
N ASN A 115 35.38 -2.29 -20.87
CA ASN A 115 35.45 -1.23 -21.88
C ASN A 115 36.87 -0.65 -22.09
N GLY A 116 37.69 -0.66 -21.06
CA GLY A 116 39.12 -0.29 -21.18
C GLY A 116 39.94 -1.24 -22.05
N HIS A 117 39.58 -2.51 -22.12
CA HIS A 117 40.23 -3.48 -22.97
C HIS A 117 39.88 -3.37 -24.48
N ALA A 118 38.71 -2.86 -24.81
CA ALA A 118 38.25 -2.67 -26.17
C ALA A 118 38.92 -1.49 -26.90
N VAL A 119 39.52 -0.57 -26.18
CA VAL A 119 40.11 0.69 -26.70
C VAL A 119 41.62 0.54 -26.98
N VAL A 120 42.27 -0.54 -26.57
CA VAL A 120 43.71 -0.76 -26.70
C VAL A 120 44.07 -1.51 -27.99
N MET A 121 43.11 -1.76 -28.83
CA MET A 121 43.32 -2.27 -30.19
C MET A 121 43.13 -1.18 -31.24
#